data_5e6fc83507dcd50806d571fe3f4f62c6
#
_entry.id   5e6fc83507dcd50806d571fe3f4f62c6
#
_cell.length_a   1.000
_cell.length_b   1.000
_cell.length_c   1.000
_cell.angle_alpha   90.00
_cell.angle_beta   90.00
_cell.angle_gamma   90.00
#
_symmetry.space_group_name_H-M   'P 1'
#
loop_
_entity.id
_entity.type
_entity.pdbx_description
1 polymer ?
#
loop_
_entity_poly.entity_id
_entity_poly.type
_entity_poly.pdbx_seq_one_letter_code
_entity_poly.pdbx_strand_id
1 'polypeptide(L)'
;MKINPKNGIDKLIFGMKQNDVIALYGKPNRNYKDEDDNVIFAYNSLKMRLTFYKDEDFKLGYIVASSADMELFGNKIIGRTISDVKAALAQKGITKFTQEDFDTFENYFNEDNWIIFQTEFDEVVKFEIGAIINDKDEFDWKFKG
;
A
#
# COMPACT_ATOMS: atom_id res chain seq x y z
N MET A 1 7.03 2.79 -11.08
CA MET A 1 6.62 3.00 -9.68
C MET A 1 7.01 1.77 -8.87
N LYS A 2 7.93 1.94 -7.95
CA LYS A 2 8.55 0.81 -7.23
C LYS A 2 7.95 0.64 -5.84
N ILE A 3 7.42 -0.55 -5.56
CA ILE A 3 6.95 -0.93 -4.23
C ILE A 3 8.14 -1.38 -3.40
N ASN A 4 8.28 -0.80 -2.21
CA ASN A 4 9.32 -1.15 -1.24
C ASN A 4 8.62 -1.73 0.00
N PRO A 5 8.51 -3.08 0.10
CA PRO A 5 7.81 -3.69 1.24
C PRO A 5 8.31 -3.16 2.57
N LYS A 6 7.38 -2.93 3.49
CA LYS A 6 7.62 -2.36 4.83
C LYS A 6 7.96 -0.87 4.83
N ASN A 7 8.35 -0.29 3.70
CA ASN A 7 8.80 1.11 3.62
C ASN A 7 7.81 2.05 2.95
N GLY A 8 7.20 1.65 1.83
CA GLY A 8 6.29 2.49 1.07
C GLY A 8 6.35 2.23 -0.43
N ILE A 9 6.12 3.29 -1.23
CA ILE A 9 6.17 3.23 -2.70
C ILE A 9 6.98 4.41 -3.21
N ASP A 10 7.97 4.16 -4.07
CA ASP A 10 8.89 5.16 -4.62
C ASP A 10 9.53 5.98 -3.50
N LYS A 11 9.32 7.30 -3.51
CA LYS A 11 9.86 8.22 -2.50
C LYS A 11 8.96 8.34 -1.27
N LEU A 12 7.76 7.77 -1.31
CA LEU A 12 6.87 7.76 -0.15
C LEU A 12 7.38 6.77 0.87
N ILE A 13 7.60 7.23 2.09
CA ILE A 13 8.11 6.41 3.19
C ILE A 13 7.14 6.54 4.36
N PHE A 14 6.73 5.42 4.93
CA PHE A 14 5.83 5.41 6.08
C PHE A 14 6.41 6.21 7.24
N GLY A 15 5.59 7.10 7.79
CA GLY A 15 5.98 8.07 8.80
C GLY A 15 6.05 9.51 8.28
N MET A 16 6.03 9.70 6.97
CA MET A 16 5.97 11.05 6.38
C MET A 16 4.68 11.74 6.77
N LYS A 17 4.75 13.06 6.93
CA LYS A 17 3.56 13.88 7.19
C LYS A 17 3.05 14.50 5.89
N GLN A 18 1.88 15.13 5.97
CA GLN A 18 1.24 15.71 4.79
C GLN A 18 2.16 16.66 4.03
N ASN A 19 2.88 17.52 4.75
CA ASN A 19 3.79 18.48 4.10
C ASN A 19 4.96 17.80 3.40
N ASP A 20 5.45 16.69 3.93
CA ASP A 20 6.51 15.91 3.28
C ASP A 20 6.04 15.33 1.95
N VAL A 21 4.81 14.81 1.92
CA VAL A 21 4.22 14.26 0.71
C VAL A 21 3.92 15.36 -0.31
N ILE A 22 3.39 16.50 0.13
CA ILE A 22 3.12 17.64 -0.75
C ILE A 22 4.41 18.15 -1.38
N ALA A 23 5.51 18.16 -0.64
CA ALA A 23 6.80 18.54 -1.20
C ALA A 23 7.26 17.61 -2.33
N LEU A 24 6.88 16.34 -2.30
CA LEU A 24 7.24 15.37 -3.32
C LEU A 24 6.30 15.40 -4.55
N TYR A 25 5.00 15.48 -4.31
CA TYR A 25 3.99 15.26 -5.36
C TYR A 25 3.04 16.43 -5.57
N GLY A 26 3.18 17.51 -4.80
CA GLY A 26 2.27 18.63 -4.86
C GLY A 26 0.96 18.37 -4.12
N LYS A 27 0.01 19.29 -4.26
CA LYS A 27 -1.29 19.16 -3.60
C LYS A 27 -2.07 17.99 -4.19
N PRO A 28 -2.76 17.20 -3.34
CA PRO A 28 -3.59 16.11 -3.83
C PRO A 28 -4.82 16.65 -4.56
N ASN A 29 -5.39 15.81 -5.42
CA ASN A 29 -6.67 16.13 -6.07
C ASN A 29 -7.81 16.23 -5.06
N ARG A 30 -7.75 15.38 -4.01
CA ARG A 30 -8.71 15.41 -2.91
C ARG A 30 -7.98 15.26 -1.58
N ASN A 31 -8.47 15.99 -0.59
CA ASN A 31 -8.02 15.93 0.78
C ASN A 31 -9.27 15.87 1.66
N TYR A 32 -9.51 14.73 2.30
CA TYR A 32 -10.73 14.54 3.09
C TYR A 32 -10.44 13.64 4.29
N LYS A 33 -11.40 13.55 5.19
CA LYS A 33 -11.31 12.67 6.36
C LYS A 33 -12.17 11.42 6.16
N ASP A 34 -11.70 10.31 6.68
CA ASP A 34 -12.49 9.09 6.74
C ASP A 34 -13.34 9.05 8.03
N GLU A 35 -14.00 7.93 8.29
CA GLU A 35 -14.89 7.77 9.44
C GLU A 35 -14.18 7.89 10.78
N ASP A 36 -12.88 7.59 10.82
CA ASP A 36 -12.05 7.62 12.03
C ASP A 36 -11.24 8.91 12.15
N ASP A 37 -11.57 9.93 11.34
CA ASP A 37 -10.88 11.21 11.29
C ASP A 37 -9.43 11.14 10.81
N ASN A 38 -9.02 10.05 10.17
CA ASN A 38 -7.77 10.00 9.46
C ASN A 38 -7.86 10.89 8.22
N VAL A 39 -6.74 11.46 7.81
CA VAL A 39 -6.68 12.27 6.60
C VAL A 39 -6.34 11.39 5.40
N ILE A 40 -7.11 11.55 4.33
CA ILE A 40 -6.90 10.83 3.08
C ILE A 40 -6.49 11.82 2.00
N PHE A 41 -5.36 11.54 1.32
CA PHE A 41 -4.94 12.26 0.11
C PHE A 41 -5.18 11.37 -1.09
N ALA A 42 -5.87 11.87 -2.11
CA ALA A 42 -6.06 11.17 -3.36
C ALA A 42 -5.28 11.87 -4.48
N TYR A 43 -4.40 11.13 -5.13
CA TYR A 43 -3.65 11.58 -6.31
C TYR A 43 -4.13 10.80 -7.52
N ASN A 44 -5.03 11.40 -8.31
CA ASN A 44 -5.70 10.70 -9.40
C ASN A 44 -4.74 10.26 -10.51
N SER A 45 -3.79 11.10 -10.88
CA SER A 45 -2.83 10.77 -11.94
C SER A 45 -1.89 9.63 -11.53
N LEU A 46 -1.58 9.52 -10.26
CA LEU A 46 -0.75 8.43 -9.71
C LEU A 46 -1.58 7.21 -9.32
N LYS A 47 -2.90 7.34 -9.35
CA LYS A 47 -3.84 6.28 -8.93
C LYS A 47 -3.52 5.77 -7.53
N MET A 48 -3.28 6.69 -6.60
CA MET A 48 -2.96 6.37 -5.20
C MET A 48 -3.85 7.13 -4.24
N ARG A 49 -4.17 6.46 -3.13
CA ARG A 49 -4.76 7.10 -1.94
C ARG A 49 -3.87 6.83 -0.75
N LEU A 50 -3.58 7.88 -0.01
CA LEU A 50 -2.67 7.85 1.14
C LEU A 50 -3.47 8.15 2.41
N THR A 51 -3.29 7.33 3.44
CA THR A 51 -3.94 7.53 4.74
C THR A 51 -2.92 7.97 5.76
N PHE A 52 -3.20 9.11 6.39
CA PHE A 52 -2.42 9.67 7.49
C PHE A 52 -3.20 9.44 8.78
N TYR A 53 -2.65 8.65 9.69
CA TYR A 53 -3.34 8.21 10.90
C TYR A 53 -3.40 9.29 11.97
N LYS A 54 -4.62 9.67 12.37
CA LYS A 54 -4.86 10.67 13.41
C LYS A 54 -4.15 10.30 14.73
N ASP A 55 -4.27 9.04 15.15
CA ASP A 55 -3.71 8.57 16.42
C ASP A 55 -2.19 8.46 16.40
N GLU A 56 -1.56 8.65 15.25
CA GLU A 56 -0.11 8.61 15.04
C GLU A 56 0.43 9.96 14.58
N ASP A 57 -0.20 11.04 15.05
CA ASP A 57 0.19 12.42 14.71
C ASP A 57 0.17 12.65 13.19
N PHE A 58 -0.80 12.05 12.52
CA PHE A 58 -1.00 12.16 11.07
C PHE A 58 0.22 11.73 10.25
N LYS A 59 0.84 10.65 10.66
CA LYS A 59 1.90 10.01 9.86
C LYS A 59 1.28 9.11 8.80
N LEU A 60 1.92 9.09 7.63
CA LEU A 60 1.52 8.21 6.53
C LEU A 60 1.68 6.76 6.98
N GLY A 61 0.57 6.02 7.01
CA GLY A 61 0.58 4.63 7.48
C GLY A 61 -0.01 3.62 6.50
N TYR A 62 -0.66 4.08 5.41
CA TYR A 62 -1.32 3.17 4.48
C TYR A 62 -1.39 3.77 3.08
N ILE A 63 -1.18 2.94 2.07
CA ILE A 63 -1.26 3.35 0.66
C ILE A 63 -2.10 2.34 -0.10
N VAL A 64 -3.10 2.83 -0.84
CA VAL A 64 -3.87 2.05 -1.81
C VAL A 64 -3.48 2.53 -3.19
N ALA A 65 -3.12 1.62 -4.09
CA ALA A 65 -2.62 1.99 -5.41
C ALA A 65 -3.11 1.04 -6.49
N SER A 66 -3.34 1.57 -7.70
CA SER A 66 -3.83 0.78 -8.83
C SER A 66 -3.13 1.11 -10.15
N SER A 67 -1.98 1.78 -10.10
CA SER A 67 -1.24 2.12 -11.32
C SER A 67 -0.64 0.86 -11.96
N ALA A 68 -0.79 0.76 -13.29
CA ALA A 68 -0.18 -0.32 -14.05
C ALA A 68 1.35 -0.29 -14.02
N ASP A 69 1.94 0.84 -13.64
CA ASP A 69 3.39 1.01 -13.56
C ASP A 69 4.00 0.41 -12.30
N MET A 70 3.19 -0.05 -11.34
CA MET A 70 3.71 -0.57 -10.08
C MET A 70 4.49 -1.85 -10.29
N GLU A 71 5.67 -1.92 -9.66
CA GLU A 71 6.53 -3.09 -9.67
C GLU A 71 6.87 -3.53 -8.24
N LEU A 72 6.85 -4.82 -8.02
CA LEU A 72 7.28 -5.45 -6.78
C LEU A 72 8.40 -6.45 -7.13
N PHE A 73 9.60 -6.21 -6.60
CA PHE A 73 10.80 -6.99 -6.92
C PHE A 73 11.04 -7.08 -8.43
N GLY A 74 10.80 -5.97 -9.15
CA GLY A 74 11.02 -5.91 -10.60
C GLY A 74 9.90 -6.49 -11.45
N ASN A 75 8.83 -7.01 -10.82
CA ASN A 75 7.68 -7.58 -11.54
C ASN A 75 6.49 -6.65 -11.47
N LYS A 76 5.87 -6.37 -12.60
CA LYS A 76 4.59 -5.65 -12.61
C LYS A 76 3.53 -6.54 -11.99
N ILE A 77 2.57 -5.91 -11.27
CA ILE A 77 1.56 -6.67 -10.53
C ILE A 77 0.13 -6.43 -11.02
N ILE A 78 -0.21 -5.19 -11.38
CA ILE A 78 -1.56 -4.86 -11.83
C ILE A 78 -1.81 -5.48 -13.21
N GLY A 79 -2.92 -6.19 -13.35
CA GLY A 79 -3.29 -6.88 -14.60
C GLY A 79 -2.73 -8.29 -14.71
N ARG A 80 -1.86 -8.71 -13.80
CA ARG A 80 -1.34 -10.08 -13.78
C ARG A 80 -2.26 -11.00 -13.00
N THR A 81 -2.22 -12.29 -13.28
CA THR A 81 -2.97 -13.26 -12.49
C THR A 81 -2.37 -13.38 -11.10
N ILE A 82 -3.21 -13.66 -10.12
CA ILE A 82 -2.70 -13.86 -8.75
C ILE A 82 -1.74 -15.05 -8.67
N SER A 83 -1.94 -16.08 -9.50
CA SER A 83 -1.02 -17.22 -9.55
C SER A 83 0.38 -16.80 -9.96
N ASP A 84 0.51 -15.94 -10.98
CA ASP A 84 1.80 -15.41 -11.43
C ASP A 84 2.45 -14.55 -10.35
N VAL A 85 1.67 -13.71 -9.68
CA VAL A 85 2.18 -12.84 -8.61
C VAL A 85 2.67 -13.70 -7.45
N LYS A 86 1.91 -14.71 -7.01
CA LYS A 86 2.33 -15.61 -5.94
C LYS A 86 3.61 -16.37 -6.30
N ALA A 87 3.74 -16.83 -7.55
CA ALA A 87 4.93 -17.54 -8.00
C ALA A 87 6.17 -16.64 -7.94
N ALA A 88 6.04 -15.38 -8.36
CA ALA A 88 7.13 -14.41 -8.30
C ALA A 88 7.55 -14.11 -6.86
N LEU A 89 6.56 -13.96 -5.96
CA LEU A 89 6.82 -13.67 -4.55
C LEU A 89 7.43 -14.88 -3.81
N ALA A 90 7.06 -16.10 -4.20
CA ALA A 90 7.62 -17.31 -3.61
C ALA A 90 9.14 -17.37 -3.79
N GLN A 91 9.66 -16.85 -4.89
CA GLN A 91 11.11 -16.78 -5.14
C GLN A 91 11.82 -15.84 -4.15
N LYS A 92 11.07 -14.95 -3.51
CA LYS A 92 11.58 -14.03 -2.48
C LYS A 92 11.23 -14.49 -1.07
N GLY A 93 10.75 -15.72 -0.92
CA GLY A 93 10.39 -16.27 0.38
C GLY A 93 9.03 -15.80 0.91
N ILE A 94 8.23 -15.13 0.11
CA ILE A 94 6.91 -14.65 0.50
C ILE A 94 5.88 -15.66 0.00
N THR A 95 5.41 -16.51 0.92
CA THR A 95 4.54 -17.64 0.57
C THR A 95 3.24 -17.71 1.37
N LYS A 96 3.14 -16.93 2.45
CA LYS A 96 1.97 -17.01 3.35
C LYS A 96 0.94 -15.97 2.96
N PHE A 97 -0.23 -16.42 2.53
CA PHE A 97 -1.34 -15.53 2.18
C PHE A 97 -2.62 -16.01 2.84
N THR A 98 -3.39 -15.04 3.36
CA THR A 98 -4.76 -15.25 3.81
C THR A 98 -5.67 -14.73 2.72
N GLN A 99 -6.59 -15.57 2.24
CA GLN A 99 -7.54 -15.19 1.21
C GLN A 99 -8.89 -14.86 1.85
N GLU A 100 -9.47 -13.72 1.47
CA GLU A 100 -10.83 -13.34 1.82
C GLU A 100 -11.62 -13.14 0.54
N ASP A 101 -12.76 -13.81 0.45
CA ASP A 101 -13.63 -13.74 -0.72
C ASP A 101 -14.80 -12.79 -0.44
N PHE A 102 -15.04 -11.87 -1.37
CA PHE A 102 -16.19 -10.97 -1.38
C PHE A 102 -17.02 -11.25 -2.63
N ASP A 103 -18.19 -10.65 -2.75
CA ASP A 103 -19.11 -10.96 -3.84
C ASP A 103 -18.50 -10.78 -5.23
N THR A 104 -17.68 -9.73 -5.43
CA THR A 104 -17.16 -9.38 -6.74
C THR A 104 -15.63 -9.37 -6.83
N PHE A 105 -14.94 -9.59 -5.71
CA PHE A 105 -13.49 -9.56 -5.67
C PHE A 105 -12.94 -10.43 -4.54
N GLU A 106 -11.64 -10.73 -4.58
CA GLU A 106 -10.93 -11.44 -3.53
C GLU A 106 -9.72 -10.62 -3.07
N ASN A 107 -9.38 -10.72 -1.79
CA ASN A 107 -8.16 -10.14 -1.23
C ASN A 107 -7.20 -11.25 -0.82
N TYR A 108 -5.92 -11.04 -1.13
CA TYR A 108 -4.84 -11.92 -0.72
C TYR A 108 -3.88 -11.11 0.16
N PHE A 109 -3.83 -11.43 1.44
CA PHE A 109 -3.10 -10.69 2.46
C PHE A 109 -1.86 -11.44 2.90
N ASN A 110 -0.70 -10.77 2.85
CA ASN A 110 0.54 -11.24 3.48
C ASN A 110 0.83 -10.34 4.68
N GLU A 111 0.72 -10.91 5.88
CA GLU A 111 0.85 -10.14 7.12
C GLU A 111 2.28 -9.67 7.37
N ASP A 112 3.28 -10.48 7.07
CA ASP A 112 4.69 -10.16 7.37
C ASP A 112 5.15 -8.87 6.69
N ASN A 113 4.64 -8.58 5.50
CA ASN A 113 4.98 -7.38 4.74
C ASN A 113 3.85 -6.37 4.72
N TRP A 114 2.71 -6.72 5.30
CA TRP A 114 1.45 -5.95 5.30
C TRP A 114 1.08 -5.48 3.91
N ILE A 115 0.93 -6.43 3.01
CA ILE A 115 0.52 -6.17 1.62
C ILE A 115 -0.73 -6.95 1.29
N ILE A 116 -1.61 -6.34 0.50
CA ILE A 116 -2.86 -6.96 0.04
C ILE A 116 -2.94 -6.81 -1.49
N PHE A 117 -3.24 -7.93 -2.16
CA PHE A 117 -3.57 -7.93 -3.58
C PHE A 117 -5.06 -8.14 -3.73
N GLN A 118 -5.77 -7.17 -4.30
CA GLN A 118 -7.18 -7.34 -4.61
C GLN A 118 -7.32 -7.82 -6.05
N THR A 119 -8.10 -8.89 -6.25
CA THR A 119 -8.30 -9.49 -7.56
C THR A 119 -9.76 -9.45 -7.98
N GLU A 120 -9.97 -9.35 -9.30
CA GLU A 120 -11.25 -9.59 -9.95
C GLU A 120 -10.97 -10.55 -11.11
N PHE A 121 -11.76 -11.64 -11.21
CA PHE A 121 -11.54 -12.67 -12.23
C PHE A 121 -10.08 -13.15 -12.24
N ASP A 122 -9.52 -13.37 -11.04
CA ASP A 122 -8.15 -13.84 -10.80
C ASP A 122 -7.03 -12.88 -11.23
N GLU A 123 -7.35 -11.69 -11.72
CA GLU A 123 -6.37 -10.67 -12.07
C GLU A 123 -6.26 -9.62 -10.99
N VAL A 124 -5.03 -9.19 -10.68
CA VAL A 124 -4.78 -8.14 -9.68
C VAL A 124 -5.24 -6.80 -10.25
N VAL A 125 -6.16 -6.14 -9.56
CA VAL A 125 -6.71 -4.84 -9.97
C VAL A 125 -6.31 -3.71 -9.02
N LYS A 126 -5.91 -4.04 -7.78
CA LYS A 126 -5.56 -3.06 -6.76
C LYS A 126 -4.55 -3.66 -5.79
N PHE A 127 -3.70 -2.80 -5.25
CA PHE A 127 -2.66 -3.18 -4.28
C PHE A 127 -2.74 -2.25 -3.08
N GLU A 128 -2.56 -2.82 -1.88
CA GLU A 128 -2.51 -2.05 -0.64
C GLU A 128 -1.26 -2.43 0.14
N ILE A 129 -0.64 -1.43 0.76
CA ILE A 129 0.54 -1.63 1.61
C ILE A 129 0.40 -0.77 2.86
N GLY A 130 0.71 -1.34 4.02
CA GLY A 130 0.64 -0.65 5.31
C GLY A 130 1.97 -0.64 6.04
N ALA A 131 2.10 0.33 6.94
CA ALA A 131 3.24 0.40 7.85
C ALA A 131 3.22 -0.82 8.79
N ILE A 132 4.41 -1.34 9.09
CA ILE A 132 4.57 -2.52 9.93
C ILE A 132 4.41 -2.15 11.41
N ILE A 133 3.74 -3.02 12.15
CA ILE A 133 3.58 -2.93 13.60
C ILE A 133 4.53 -3.96 14.22
N ASN A 134 5.32 -3.53 15.21
CA ASN A 134 6.29 -4.39 15.89
C ASN A 134 5.62 -5.24 16.99
N ASP A 135 6.42 -6.03 17.71
CA ASP A 135 5.94 -6.95 18.77
C ASP A 135 5.31 -6.23 19.96
N LYS A 136 5.54 -4.93 20.09
CA LYS A 136 4.97 -4.10 21.17
C LYS A 136 3.71 -3.36 20.74
N ASP A 137 3.13 -3.73 19.60
CA ASP A 137 1.96 -3.07 19.01
C ASP A 137 2.22 -1.60 18.67
N GLU A 138 3.47 -1.25 18.36
CA GLU A 138 3.86 0.08 17.94
C GLU A 138 4.28 0.06 16.48
N PHE A 139 4.00 1.15 15.73
CA PHE A 139 4.43 1.26 14.34
C PHE A 139 5.96 1.42 14.26
N ASP A 140 6.55 0.71 13.33
CA ASP A 140 7.98 0.84 13.00
C ASP A 140 8.12 1.87 11.87
N TRP A 141 8.11 3.14 12.24
CA TRP A 141 8.18 4.23 11.28
C TRP A 141 9.56 4.29 10.62
N LYS A 142 9.58 4.25 9.29
CA LYS A 142 10.82 4.26 8.50
C LYS A 142 11.33 5.67 8.21
N PHE A 143 10.44 6.63 8.09
CA PHE A 143 10.81 8.02 7.87
C PHE A 143 11.23 8.67 9.19
N LYS A 144 12.45 9.16 9.24
CA LYS A 144 13.04 9.73 10.45
C LYS A 144 13.17 11.26 10.41
N GLY A 145 12.74 11.85 9.36
CA GLY A 145 12.96 13.24 9.15
C GLY A 145 11.88 14.16 9.08
#